data_d8e1b7b6c75e8848ed956fa6751a9171
#
_entry.id   d8e1b7b6c75e8848ed956fa6751a9171
#
_cell.length_a   1.000
_cell.length_b   1.000
_cell.length_c   1.000
_cell.angle_alpha   90.00
_cell.angle_beta   90.00
_cell.angle_gamma   90.00
#
_symmetry.space_group_name_H-M   'P 1'
#
loop_
_entity.id
_entity.type
_entity.pdbx_description
1 polymer ?
#
loop_
_entity_poly.entity_id
_entity_poly.type
_entity_poly.pdbx_seq_one_letter_code
_entity_poly.pdbx_strand_id
1 'polypeptide(L)'
;MLFRSQTREHILLARQVGVPYIIVFMNKCDMVDDAELLELVEMEVRELLSKYDFPGDDTPIVKGSAKLAMEGDKGDLGEGAIMKLAEALDSYIPTPERAIDGSFLMPVEDVFSISGRGTVVTGRVERGVVKVGEEIEIVGIRATQKTTCTGVEMFRKLLDQGQAGDNVGILLRGTKREEVERGQVLCKPGSIKPHTHFTAEVYVLSKEEGGRHTPFFNNYRPQFYFRTTDVTGAVELPQGKEMVMPGDNVSITVKLIAPRSEEHTSELQSQ
;
A
#
# COMPACT_ATOMS: atom_id res chain seq x y z
N MET A 1 -1.93 -29.40 8.88
CA MET A 1 -0.80 -28.55 8.41
C MET A 1 -1.16 -27.12 8.82
N LEU A 2 -0.56 -26.60 9.86
CA LEU A 2 -0.87 -25.24 10.31
C LEU A 2 -0.44 -24.26 9.22
N PHE A 3 -1.36 -23.38 8.77
CA PHE A 3 -1.01 -22.26 7.92
C PHE A 3 0.20 -21.56 8.50
N ARG A 4 1.18 -21.27 7.65
CA ARG A 4 2.33 -20.48 8.06
C ARG A 4 1.83 -19.13 8.57
N SER A 5 2.41 -18.62 9.64
CA SER A 5 2.14 -17.30 10.21
C SER A 5 1.98 -16.20 9.14
N GLN A 6 2.77 -16.28 8.06
CA GLN A 6 2.74 -15.37 6.92
C GLN A 6 1.39 -15.22 6.21
N THR A 7 0.63 -16.32 5.97
CA THR A 7 -0.69 -16.20 5.31
C THR A 7 -1.66 -15.42 6.18
N ARG A 8 -1.64 -15.67 7.50
CA ARG A 8 -2.45 -14.95 8.47
C ARG A 8 -2.07 -13.46 8.51
N GLU A 9 -0.77 -13.18 8.59
CA GLU A 9 -0.23 -11.82 8.59
C GLU A 9 -0.63 -11.06 7.31
N HIS A 10 -0.53 -11.70 6.14
CA HIS A 10 -0.91 -11.07 4.87
C HIS A 10 -2.40 -10.73 4.80
N ILE A 11 -3.29 -11.62 5.26
CA ILE A 11 -4.73 -11.35 5.27
C ILE A 11 -5.06 -10.24 6.27
N LEU A 12 -4.45 -10.28 7.48
CA LEU A 12 -4.59 -9.22 8.47
C LEU A 12 -4.13 -7.86 7.93
N LEU A 13 -2.95 -7.82 7.31
CA LEU A 13 -2.42 -6.60 6.70
C LEU A 13 -3.31 -6.11 5.55
N ALA A 14 -3.80 -7.01 4.69
CA ALA A 14 -4.73 -6.64 3.63
C ALA A 14 -5.99 -5.97 4.19
N ARG A 15 -6.51 -6.48 5.31
CA ARG A 15 -7.66 -5.86 6.00
C ARG A 15 -7.32 -4.49 6.56
N GLN A 16 -6.15 -4.36 7.21
CA GLN A 16 -5.71 -3.09 7.81
C GLN A 16 -5.46 -2.00 6.77
N VAL A 17 -4.89 -2.32 5.61
CA VAL A 17 -4.68 -1.35 4.52
C VAL A 17 -5.92 -1.14 3.65
N GLY A 18 -7.08 -1.69 4.05
CA GLY A 18 -8.35 -1.44 3.39
C GLY A 18 -8.50 -2.13 2.02
N VAL A 19 -7.82 -3.26 1.78
CA VAL A 19 -8.04 -4.06 0.57
C VAL A 19 -9.48 -4.57 0.56
N PRO A 20 -10.32 -4.20 -0.41
CA PRO A 20 -11.74 -4.53 -0.38
C PRO A 20 -12.04 -5.96 -0.84
N TYR A 21 -11.22 -6.54 -1.71
CA TYR A 21 -11.44 -7.85 -2.33
C TYR A 21 -10.18 -8.69 -2.32
N ILE A 22 -10.34 -9.98 -2.04
CA ILE A 22 -9.25 -10.98 -2.08
C ILE A 22 -9.68 -12.11 -2.99
N ILE A 23 -8.75 -12.59 -3.83
CA ILE A 23 -8.86 -13.86 -4.56
C ILE A 23 -7.69 -14.73 -4.12
N VAL A 24 -7.96 -16.00 -3.90
CA VAL A 24 -6.93 -16.94 -3.44
C VAL A 24 -6.52 -17.86 -4.60
N PHE A 25 -5.21 -17.92 -4.87
CA PHE A 25 -4.64 -18.93 -5.74
C PHE A 25 -3.87 -19.96 -4.90
N MET A 26 -4.43 -21.15 -4.73
CA MET A 26 -3.77 -22.26 -4.06
C MET A 26 -2.75 -22.87 -5.02
N ASN A 27 -1.50 -22.40 -4.90
CA ASN A 27 -0.41 -22.81 -5.77
C ASN A 27 0.20 -24.14 -5.33
N LYS A 28 0.93 -24.82 -6.25
CA LYS A 28 1.65 -26.08 -6.04
C LYS A 28 0.73 -27.28 -5.77
N CYS A 29 -0.49 -27.28 -6.29
CA CYS A 29 -1.39 -28.43 -6.15
C CYS A 29 -0.87 -29.68 -6.87
N ASP A 30 0.06 -29.54 -7.80
CA ASP A 30 0.79 -30.64 -8.45
C ASP A 30 1.67 -31.46 -7.50
N MET A 31 1.97 -30.93 -6.31
CA MET A 31 2.79 -31.61 -5.30
C MET A 31 1.96 -32.36 -4.25
N VAL A 32 0.63 -32.35 -4.37
CA VAL A 32 -0.30 -32.92 -3.41
C VAL A 32 -1.21 -33.93 -4.13
N ASP A 33 -1.01 -35.20 -3.86
CA ASP A 33 -1.79 -36.28 -4.47
C ASP A 33 -3.12 -36.55 -3.73
N ASP A 34 -3.30 -35.94 -2.57
CA ASP A 34 -4.47 -36.13 -1.71
C ASP A 34 -5.47 -34.98 -1.90
N ALA A 35 -6.59 -35.27 -2.55
CA ALA A 35 -7.66 -34.29 -2.78
C ALA A 35 -8.32 -33.81 -1.48
N GLU A 36 -8.47 -34.70 -0.47
CA GLU A 36 -9.08 -34.35 0.82
C GLU A 36 -8.22 -33.30 1.56
N LEU A 37 -6.90 -33.42 1.43
CA LEU A 37 -5.97 -32.44 1.99
C LEU A 37 -6.14 -31.06 1.34
N LEU A 38 -6.34 -30.99 0.02
CA LEU A 38 -6.58 -29.72 -0.68
C LEU A 38 -7.91 -29.09 -0.26
N GLU A 39 -8.95 -29.90 -0.03
CA GLU A 39 -10.25 -29.41 0.47
C GLU A 39 -10.13 -28.90 1.92
N LEU A 40 -9.39 -29.61 2.77
CA LEU A 40 -9.15 -29.16 4.15
C LEU A 40 -8.43 -27.80 4.18
N VAL A 41 -7.38 -27.64 3.35
CA VAL A 41 -6.64 -26.39 3.23
C VAL A 41 -7.56 -25.25 2.73
N GLU A 42 -8.43 -25.54 1.76
CA GLU A 42 -9.41 -24.55 1.30
C GLU A 42 -10.35 -24.10 2.42
N MET A 43 -10.89 -25.04 3.21
CA MET A 43 -11.74 -24.71 4.35
C MET A 43 -11.04 -23.85 5.39
N GLU A 44 -9.79 -24.18 5.74
CA GLU A 44 -8.98 -23.38 6.67
C GLU A 44 -8.75 -21.94 6.15
N VAL A 45 -8.56 -21.78 4.82
CA VAL A 45 -8.42 -20.43 4.20
C VAL A 45 -9.72 -19.66 4.32
N ARG A 46 -10.87 -20.29 4.04
CA ARG A 46 -12.20 -19.65 4.13
C ARG A 46 -12.50 -19.20 5.56
N GLU A 47 -12.24 -20.05 6.55
CA GLU A 47 -12.37 -19.71 7.97
C GLU A 47 -11.46 -18.54 8.36
N LEU A 48 -10.23 -18.54 7.86
CA LEU A 48 -9.28 -17.46 8.14
C LEU A 48 -9.71 -16.13 7.51
N LEU A 49 -10.21 -16.14 6.27
CA LEU A 49 -10.78 -14.96 5.62
C LEU A 49 -11.97 -14.41 6.39
N SER A 50 -12.91 -15.27 6.79
CA SER A 50 -14.08 -14.90 7.58
C SER A 50 -13.70 -14.32 8.94
N LYS A 51 -12.64 -14.85 9.56
CA LYS A 51 -12.12 -14.33 10.85
C LYS A 51 -11.63 -12.88 10.74
N TYR A 52 -11.16 -12.46 9.57
CA TYR A 52 -10.67 -11.10 9.31
C TYR A 52 -11.67 -10.26 8.49
N ASP A 53 -12.97 -10.57 8.57
CA ASP A 53 -14.07 -9.83 7.94
C ASP A 53 -14.01 -9.76 6.41
N PHE A 54 -13.40 -10.74 5.75
CA PHE A 54 -13.57 -10.98 4.34
C PHE A 54 -14.68 -12.02 4.10
N PRO A 55 -15.41 -11.99 2.96
CA PRO A 55 -16.46 -12.96 2.66
C PRO A 55 -15.85 -14.32 2.31
N GLY A 56 -15.45 -15.10 3.34
CA GLY A 56 -14.71 -16.35 3.15
C GLY A 56 -15.42 -17.37 2.26
N ASP A 57 -16.75 -17.49 2.40
CA ASP A 57 -17.55 -18.44 1.59
C ASP A 57 -17.67 -18.01 0.13
N ASP A 58 -17.78 -16.70 -0.13
CA ASP A 58 -17.97 -16.14 -1.48
C ASP A 58 -16.64 -15.82 -2.18
N THR A 59 -15.52 -15.85 -1.45
CA THR A 59 -14.19 -15.55 -2.01
C THR A 59 -13.80 -16.63 -3.01
N PRO A 60 -13.45 -16.26 -4.28
CA PRO A 60 -12.97 -17.21 -5.26
C PRO A 60 -11.64 -17.83 -4.82
N ILE A 61 -11.58 -19.16 -4.83
CA ILE A 61 -10.36 -19.94 -4.56
C ILE A 61 -10.06 -20.79 -5.78
N VAL A 62 -8.92 -20.56 -6.42
CA VAL A 62 -8.48 -21.32 -7.59
C VAL A 62 -7.32 -22.24 -7.19
N LYS A 63 -7.48 -23.54 -7.45
CA LYS A 63 -6.42 -24.56 -7.26
C LYS A 63 -5.59 -24.69 -8.53
N GLY A 64 -4.25 -24.67 -8.43
CA GLY A 64 -3.39 -24.78 -9.60
C GLY A 64 -1.92 -24.93 -9.30
N SER A 65 -1.13 -24.98 -10.36
CA SER A 65 0.34 -24.98 -10.32
C SER A 65 0.89 -24.00 -11.35
N ALA A 66 1.44 -22.90 -10.86
CA ALA A 66 2.13 -21.94 -11.71
C ALA A 66 3.32 -22.56 -12.46
N LYS A 67 3.97 -23.58 -11.86
CA LYS A 67 5.07 -24.32 -12.50
C LYS A 67 4.57 -25.06 -13.75
N LEU A 68 3.52 -25.87 -13.63
CA LEU A 68 2.95 -26.60 -14.75
C LEU A 68 2.51 -25.65 -15.88
N ALA A 69 1.89 -24.53 -15.52
CA ALA A 69 1.48 -23.51 -16.51
C ALA A 69 2.70 -22.93 -17.26
N MET A 70 3.81 -22.65 -16.56
CA MET A 70 5.05 -22.15 -17.18
C MET A 70 5.73 -23.21 -18.05
N GLU A 71 5.58 -24.49 -17.74
CA GLU A 71 6.09 -25.62 -18.54
C GLU A 71 5.18 -25.92 -19.75
N GLY A 72 4.06 -25.20 -19.89
CA GLY A 72 3.14 -25.32 -21.04
C GLY A 72 2.09 -26.39 -20.89
N ASP A 73 1.87 -26.92 -19.67
CA ASP A 73 0.76 -27.83 -19.39
C ASP A 73 -0.58 -27.10 -19.54
N LYS A 74 -1.44 -27.65 -20.43
CA LYS A 74 -2.76 -27.12 -20.71
C LYS A 74 -3.89 -27.71 -19.86
N GLY A 75 -3.54 -28.54 -18.90
CA GLY A 75 -4.48 -29.18 -17.99
C GLY A 75 -5.12 -28.22 -16.98
N ASP A 76 -6.03 -28.77 -16.21
CA ASP A 76 -6.83 -28.01 -15.23
C ASP A 76 -5.98 -27.36 -14.11
N LEU A 77 -4.83 -27.94 -13.76
CA LEU A 77 -3.90 -27.40 -12.78
C LEU A 77 -2.87 -26.44 -13.40
N GLY A 78 -2.61 -26.52 -14.70
CA GLY A 78 -1.66 -25.70 -15.45
C GLY A 78 -2.30 -24.42 -16.00
N GLU A 79 -2.31 -24.28 -17.35
CA GLU A 79 -2.87 -23.13 -18.05
C GLU A 79 -4.34 -22.90 -17.70
N GLY A 80 -5.12 -23.99 -17.55
CA GLY A 80 -6.54 -23.93 -17.18
C GLY A 80 -6.76 -23.23 -15.82
N ALA A 81 -5.92 -23.48 -14.83
CA ALA A 81 -6.01 -22.76 -13.54
C ALA A 81 -5.67 -21.28 -13.66
N ILE A 82 -4.68 -20.92 -14.47
CA ILE A 82 -4.31 -19.51 -14.70
C ILE A 82 -5.43 -18.76 -15.41
N MET A 83 -6.09 -19.40 -16.38
CA MET A 83 -7.24 -18.80 -17.06
C MET A 83 -8.43 -18.61 -16.11
N LYS A 84 -8.73 -19.57 -15.23
CA LYS A 84 -9.75 -19.44 -14.18
C LYS A 84 -9.42 -18.31 -13.19
N LEU A 85 -8.13 -18.14 -12.84
CA LEU A 85 -7.70 -17.00 -12.02
C LEU A 85 -7.93 -15.68 -12.72
N ALA A 86 -7.59 -15.57 -14.02
CA ALA A 86 -7.83 -14.35 -14.80
C ALA A 86 -9.33 -14.03 -14.90
N GLU A 87 -10.18 -15.05 -15.15
CA GLU A 87 -11.64 -14.89 -15.17
C GLU A 87 -12.19 -14.44 -13.80
N ALA A 88 -11.67 -15.00 -12.70
CA ALA A 88 -12.05 -14.57 -11.36
C ALA A 88 -11.64 -13.11 -11.09
N LEU A 89 -10.46 -12.67 -11.55
CA LEU A 89 -10.04 -11.27 -11.44
C LEU A 89 -10.99 -10.33 -12.18
N ASP A 90 -11.41 -10.69 -13.39
CA ASP A 90 -12.28 -9.86 -14.22
C ASP A 90 -13.74 -9.84 -13.73
N SER A 91 -14.23 -10.94 -13.14
CA SER A 91 -15.64 -11.08 -12.76
C SER A 91 -15.91 -10.70 -11.29
N TYR A 92 -14.99 -10.99 -10.39
CA TYR A 92 -15.18 -10.79 -8.94
C TYR A 92 -14.73 -9.41 -8.44
N ILE A 93 -13.66 -8.86 -9.03
CA ILE A 93 -13.16 -7.55 -8.61
C ILE A 93 -13.83 -6.45 -9.43
N PRO A 94 -14.63 -5.56 -8.81
CA PRO A 94 -15.25 -4.45 -9.54
C PRO A 94 -14.20 -3.45 -10.00
N THR A 95 -14.47 -2.77 -11.10
CA THR A 95 -13.62 -1.65 -11.54
C THR A 95 -13.60 -0.56 -10.46
N PRO A 96 -12.42 -0.18 -9.93
CA PRO A 96 -12.35 0.79 -8.86
C PRO A 96 -12.81 2.18 -9.31
N GLU A 97 -13.57 2.86 -8.47
CA GLU A 97 -13.85 4.28 -8.66
C GLU A 97 -12.57 5.09 -8.46
N ARG A 98 -12.23 5.91 -9.45
CA ARG A 98 -11.01 6.74 -9.40
C ARG A 98 -11.35 8.12 -8.84
N ALA A 99 -10.59 8.58 -7.85
CA ALA A 99 -10.78 9.90 -7.22
C ALA A 99 -10.24 11.05 -8.10
N ILE A 100 -10.80 11.22 -9.30
CA ILE A 100 -10.33 12.19 -10.30
C ILE A 100 -10.75 13.65 -9.99
N ASP A 101 -11.83 13.83 -9.21
CA ASP A 101 -12.37 15.16 -8.90
C ASP A 101 -11.58 15.92 -7.83
N GLY A 102 -10.65 15.26 -7.16
CA GLY A 102 -9.79 15.85 -6.13
C GLY A 102 -8.61 16.65 -6.69
N SER A 103 -7.96 17.43 -5.83
CA SER A 103 -6.68 18.06 -6.17
C SER A 103 -5.61 16.99 -6.40
N PHE A 104 -4.80 17.17 -7.47
CA PHE A 104 -3.71 16.24 -7.79
C PHE A 104 -2.80 15.96 -6.60
N LEU A 105 -2.51 14.68 -6.39
CA LEU A 105 -1.60 14.20 -5.36
C LEU A 105 -0.95 12.89 -5.81
N MET A 106 0.38 12.85 -5.78
CA MET A 106 1.19 11.67 -6.11
C MET A 106 2.38 11.56 -5.17
N PRO A 107 2.43 10.55 -4.29
CA PRO A 107 3.62 10.25 -3.50
C PRO A 107 4.80 9.83 -4.39
N VAL A 108 5.98 10.28 -4.04
CA VAL A 108 7.22 9.94 -4.75
C VAL A 108 7.69 8.55 -4.33
N GLU A 109 7.78 7.63 -5.28
CA GLU A 109 8.32 6.27 -5.09
C GLU A 109 9.80 6.21 -5.44
N ASP A 110 10.16 6.71 -6.63
CA ASP A 110 11.53 6.72 -7.12
C ASP A 110 11.85 7.99 -7.90
N VAL A 111 13.17 8.32 -7.98
CA VAL A 111 13.67 9.51 -8.67
C VAL A 111 14.80 9.12 -9.61
N PHE A 112 14.64 9.44 -10.89
CA PHE A 112 15.60 9.15 -11.94
C PHE A 112 16.09 10.42 -12.62
N SER A 113 17.33 10.39 -13.10
CA SER A 113 17.86 11.43 -13.98
C SER A 113 17.98 10.87 -15.39
N ILE A 114 17.34 11.52 -16.36
CA ILE A 114 17.43 11.15 -17.77
C ILE A 114 18.27 12.17 -18.50
N SER A 115 19.40 11.72 -19.09
CA SER A 115 20.30 12.57 -19.84
C SER A 115 19.57 13.35 -20.94
N GLY A 116 19.70 14.68 -20.95
CA GLY A 116 19.05 15.56 -21.92
C GLY A 116 17.56 15.84 -21.67
N ARG A 117 16.92 15.18 -20.72
CA ARG A 117 15.50 15.41 -20.38
C ARG A 117 15.29 16.03 -19.01
N GLY A 118 16.09 15.67 -18.00
CA GLY A 118 15.96 16.17 -16.64
C GLY A 118 15.61 15.11 -15.61
N THR A 119 14.98 15.52 -14.52
CA THR A 119 14.57 14.63 -13.43
C THR A 119 13.17 14.09 -13.66
N VAL A 120 13.04 12.77 -13.57
CA VAL A 120 11.76 12.05 -13.62
C VAL A 120 11.47 11.47 -12.24
N VAL A 121 10.26 11.69 -11.79
CA VAL A 121 9.74 11.15 -10.53
C VAL A 121 8.66 10.15 -10.85
N THR A 122 8.72 8.95 -10.28
CA THR A 122 7.69 7.92 -10.43
C THR A 122 6.83 7.80 -9.19
N GLY A 123 5.58 7.41 -9.38
CA GLY A 123 4.63 7.16 -8.32
C GLY A 123 3.23 6.86 -8.86
N ARG A 124 2.37 6.41 -7.97
CA ARG A 124 0.96 6.26 -8.27
C ARG A 124 0.23 7.57 -7.97
N VAL A 125 -0.52 8.06 -8.95
CA VAL A 125 -1.44 9.18 -8.71
C VAL A 125 -2.57 8.69 -7.80
N GLU A 126 -2.68 9.24 -6.61
CA GLU A 126 -3.69 8.82 -5.65
C GLU A 126 -5.02 9.51 -5.85
N ARG A 127 -4.99 10.78 -6.21
CA ARG A 127 -6.19 11.55 -6.50
C ARG A 127 -5.91 12.65 -7.52
N GLY A 128 -6.97 13.11 -8.16
CA GLY A 128 -6.96 14.21 -9.13
C GLY A 128 -6.31 13.82 -10.46
N VAL A 129 -6.00 14.85 -11.22
CA VAL A 129 -5.39 14.78 -12.54
C VAL A 129 -4.24 15.76 -12.60
N VAL A 130 -3.14 15.38 -13.24
CA VAL A 130 -2.02 16.26 -13.60
C VAL A 130 -1.86 16.29 -15.11
N LYS A 131 -1.72 17.48 -15.69
CA LYS A 131 -1.51 17.68 -17.13
C LYS A 131 -0.12 18.18 -17.42
N VAL A 132 0.36 17.86 -18.61
CA VAL A 132 1.61 18.46 -19.13
C VAL A 132 1.45 19.96 -19.21
N GLY A 133 2.44 20.71 -18.68
CA GLY A 133 2.44 22.17 -18.59
C GLY A 133 1.93 22.73 -17.26
N GLU A 134 1.32 21.93 -16.40
CA GLU A 134 0.82 22.41 -15.10
C GLU A 134 1.94 22.69 -14.09
N GLU A 135 1.75 23.74 -13.29
CA GLU A 135 2.56 23.99 -12.10
C GLU A 135 2.16 23.03 -10.98
N ILE A 136 3.15 22.41 -10.35
CA ILE A 136 3.01 21.50 -9.23
C ILE A 136 4.00 21.87 -8.11
N GLU A 137 3.72 21.41 -6.90
CA GLU A 137 4.60 21.56 -5.74
C GLU A 137 5.17 20.21 -5.31
N ILE A 138 6.44 20.24 -4.86
CA ILE A 138 7.12 19.14 -4.18
C ILE A 138 7.07 19.46 -2.70
N VAL A 139 6.36 18.65 -1.91
CA VAL A 139 6.06 18.91 -0.50
C VAL A 139 6.57 17.76 0.38
N GLY A 140 6.99 18.09 1.60
CA GLY A 140 7.47 17.13 2.61
C GLY A 140 8.99 17.05 2.68
N ILE A 141 9.52 16.57 3.79
CA ILE A 141 10.94 16.39 4.14
C ILE A 141 11.74 17.70 4.10
N ARG A 142 11.69 18.43 2.99
CA ARG A 142 12.40 19.71 2.74
C ARG A 142 11.42 20.86 2.58
N ALA A 143 11.97 22.06 2.40
CA ALA A 143 11.17 23.23 2.05
C ALA A 143 10.39 22.97 0.75
N THR A 144 9.12 23.35 0.72
CA THR A 144 8.26 23.21 -0.44
C THR A 144 8.85 23.95 -1.65
N GLN A 145 8.90 23.28 -2.77
CA GLN A 145 9.42 23.81 -4.04
C GLN A 145 8.34 23.75 -5.11
N LYS A 146 8.31 24.76 -5.97
CA LYS A 146 7.47 24.79 -7.15
C LYS A 146 8.24 24.33 -8.38
N THR A 147 7.57 23.56 -9.21
CA THR A 147 8.10 23.09 -10.49
C THR A 147 6.97 22.95 -11.50
N THR A 148 7.28 22.56 -12.73
CA THR A 148 6.30 22.34 -13.78
C THR A 148 6.40 20.90 -14.26
N CYS A 149 5.27 20.24 -14.42
CA CYS A 149 5.16 18.96 -15.12
C CYS A 149 5.40 19.18 -16.61
N THR A 150 6.52 18.73 -17.14
CA THR A 150 6.85 18.88 -18.57
C THR A 150 6.59 17.64 -19.40
N GLY A 151 6.24 16.53 -18.75
CA GLY A 151 5.87 15.29 -19.43
C GLY A 151 5.31 14.28 -18.44
N VAL A 152 4.40 13.46 -18.91
CA VAL A 152 3.83 12.31 -18.21
C VAL A 152 4.08 11.08 -19.06
N GLU A 153 4.61 10.01 -18.47
CA GLU A 153 4.93 8.77 -19.16
C GLU A 153 4.39 7.57 -18.38
N MET A 154 3.78 6.62 -19.08
CA MET A 154 3.34 5.34 -18.55
C MET A 154 3.64 4.23 -19.56
N PHE A 155 4.30 3.14 -19.12
CA PHE A 155 4.70 2.02 -19.98
C PHE A 155 5.46 2.45 -21.25
N ARG A 156 6.39 3.43 -21.13
CA ARG A 156 7.16 4.01 -22.24
C ARG A 156 6.31 4.74 -23.29
N LYS A 157 5.08 5.13 -22.93
CA LYS A 157 4.22 5.97 -23.77
C LYS A 157 4.05 7.33 -23.12
N LEU A 158 4.21 8.38 -23.91
CA LEU A 158 3.93 9.75 -23.50
C LEU A 158 2.42 9.94 -23.43
N LEU A 159 1.97 10.59 -22.38
CA LEU A 159 0.58 10.93 -22.13
C LEU A 159 0.44 12.44 -21.98
N ASP A 160 -0.72 12.98 -22.32
CA ASP A 160 -1.04 14.39 -22.10
C ASP A 160 -1.37 14.67 -20.64
N GLN A 161 -1.81 13.66 -19.90
CA GLN A 161 -2.16 13.74 -18.48
C GLN A 161 -2.00 12.40 -17.77
N GLY A 162 -1.85 12.45 -16.43
CA GLY A 162 -1.96 11.31 -15.51
C GLY A 162 -3.14 11.53 -14.57
N GLN A 163 -3.86 10.49 -14.21
CA GLN A 163 -5.04 10.59 -13.35
C GLN A 163 -4.98 9.57 -12.20
N ALA A 164 -5.84 9.76 -11.20
CA ALA A 164 -5.96 8.87 -10.05
C ALA A 164 -6.00 7.39 -10.46
N GLY A 165 -5.17 6.57 -9.81
CA GLY A 165 -4.98 5.15 -10.11
C GLY A 165 -3.89 4.84 -11.14
N ASP A 166 -3.37 5.82 -11.87
CA ASP A 166 -2.28 5.61 -12.82
C ASP A 166 -0.92 5.59 -12.11
N ASN A 167 -0.06 4.66 -12.49
CA ASN A 167 1.33 4.65 -12.07
C ASN A 167 2.17 5.29 -13.19
N VAL A 168 2.70 6.49 -12.94
CA VAL A 168 3.31 7.34 -13.95
C VAL A 168 4.70 7.84 -13.58
N GLY A 169 5.49 8.16 -14.60
CA GLY A 169 6.69 8.97 -14.47
C GLY A 169 6.37 10.42 -14.87
N ILE A 170 6.66 11.37 -13.99
CA ILE A 170 6.46 12.80 -14.21
C ILE A 170 7.81 13.46 -14.41
N LEU A 171 8.00 14.13 -15.54
CA LEU A 171 9.19 14.91 -15.86
C LEU A 171 9.06 16.32 -15.26
N LEU A 172 10.04 16.71 -14.45
CA LEU A 172 10.07 17.97 -13.71
C LEU A 172 11.00 18.99 -14.38
N ARG A 173 10.51 20.24 -14.51
CA ARG A 173 11.32 21.33 -15.08
C ARG A 173 12.30 21.91 -14.07
N GLY A 174 13.58 21.95 -14.42
CA GLY A 174 14.60 22.69 -13.64
C GLY A 174 14.89 22.10 -12.26
N THR A 175 14.35 20.93 -11.95
CA THR A 175 14.56 20.25 -10.67
C THR A 175 15.70 19.24 -10.82
N LYS A 176 16.69 19.29 -9.95
CA LYS A 176 17.79 18.32 -9.92
C LYS A 176 17.38 17.07 -9.14
N ARG A 177 18.02 15.94 -9.46
CA ARG A 177 17.71 14.67 -8.80
C ARG A 177 17.88 14.73 -7.27
N GLU A 178 18.90 15.42 -6.79
CA GLU A 178 19.20 15.60 -5.36
C GLU A 178 18.23 16.54 -4.62
N GLU A 179 17.34 17.22 -5.33
CA GLU A 179 16.34 18.14 -4.76
C GLU A 179 15.02 17.42 -4.46
N VAL A 180 14.84 16.21 -5.01
CA VAL A 180 13.66 15.36 -4.79
C VAL A 180 14.08 14.02 -4.24
N GLU A 181 13.32 13.50 -3.30
CA GLU A 181 13.57 12.18 -2.71
C GLU A 181 12.28 11.42 -2.43
N ARG A 182 12.41 10.10 -2.34
CA ARG A 182 11.31 9.22 -1.94
C ARG A 182 10.68 9.68 -0.62
N GLY A 183 9.36 9.66 -0.55
CA GLY A 183 8.60 10.10 0.63
C GLY A 183 8.18 11.56 0.60
N GLN A 184 8.62 12.34 -0.40
CA GLN A 184 7.97 13.60 -0.74
C GLN A 184 6.70 13.34 -1.57
N VAL A 185 5.90 14.37 -1.77
CA VAL A 185 4.64 14.30 -2.50
C VAL A 185 4.61 15.38 -3.56
N LEU A 186 4.24 15.01 -4.79
CA LEU A 186 3.86 15.96 -5.83
C LEU A 186 2.38 16.30 -5.67
N CYS A 187 2.04 17.57 -5.68
CA CYS A 187 0.66 18.00 -5.51
C CYS A 187 0.33 19.29 -6.28
N LYS A 188 -0.98 19.58 -6.37
CA LYS A 188 -1.43 20.89 -6.86
C LYS A 188 -0.95 21.98 -5.90
N PRO A 189 -0.46 23.14 -6.41
CA PRO A 189 0.05 24.21 -5.56
C PRO A 189 -0.93 24.64 -4.45
N GLY A 190 -0.41 24.66 -3.21
CA GLY A 190 -1.16 25.06 -2.02
C GLY A 190 -2.24 24.08 -1.54
N SER A 191 -2.35 22.88 -2.14
CA SER A 191 -3.39 21.90 -1.76
C SER A 191 -3.09 21.13 -0.48
N ILE A 192 -1.81 20.96 -0.14
CA ILE A 192 -1.38 20.26 1.08
C ILE A 192 -0.26 21.01 1.78
N LYS A 193 -0.08 20.72 3.07
CA LYS A 193 0.99 21.28 3.91
C LYS A 193 1.70 20.14 4.66
N PRO A 194 3.02 20.26 4.91
CA PRO A 194 3.72 19.29 5.73
C PRO A 194 3.39 19.47 7.22
N HIS A 195 3.23 18.37 7.94
CA HIS A 195 2.96 18.34 9.37
C HIS A 195 4.01 17.52 10.10
N THR A 196 4.27 17.87 11.36
CA THR A 196 5.17 17.15 12.27
C THR A 196 4.43 16.60 13.48
N HIS A 197 3.19 17.02 13.71
CA HIS A 197 2.37 16.60 14.82
C HIS A 197 1.00 16.16 14.35
N PHE A 198 0.52 15.06 14.88
CA PHE A 198 -0.84 14.58 14.63
C PHE A 198 -1.33 13.73 15.80
N THR A 199 -2.63 13.55 15.89
CA THR A 199 -3.28 12.63 16.82
C THR A 199 -3.82 11.44 16.03
N ALA A 200 -3.65 10.25 16.57
CA ALA A 200 -4.12 9.02 15.96
C ALA A 200 -4.77 8.09 16.99
N GLU A 201 -5.80 7.38 16.58
CA GLU A 201 -6.30 6.23 17.31
C GLU A 201 -5.57 4.98 16.83
N VAL A 202 -4.97 4.26 17.76
CA VAL A 202 -4.06 3.14 17.46
C VAL A 202 -4.55 1.89 18.19
N TYR A 203 -4.68 0.81 17.45
CA TYR A 203 -4.79 -0.53 18.00
C TYR A 203 -3.41 -1.17 18.08
N VAL A 204 -3.02 -1.62 19.26
CA VAL A 204 -1.71 -2.26 19.47
C VAL A 204 -1.88 -3.77 19.31
N LEU A 205 -1.33 -4.33 18.24
CA LEU A 205 -1.41 -5.77 17.98
C LEU A 205 -0.94 -6.60 19.16
N SER A 206 -1.72 -7.60 19.54
CA SER A 206 -1.38 -8.58 20.56
C SER A 206 -0.31 -9.56 20.08
N LYS A 207 0.28 -10.31 21.00
CA LYS A 207 1.26 -11.37 20.69
C LYS A 207 0.70 -12.42 19.73
N GLU A 208 -0.57 -12.78 19.89
CA GLU A 208 -1.25 -13.80 19.09
C GLU A 208 -1.49 -13.34 17.65
N GLU A 209 -1.56 -12.03 17.45
CA GLU A 209 -1.69 -11.36 16.15
C GLU A 209 -0.35 -11.04 15.49
N GLY A 210 0.76 -11.52 16.05
CA GLY A 210 2.11 -11.23 15.55
C GLY A 210 2.69 -9.91 16.04
N GLY A 211 2.01 -9.25 16.97
CA GLY A 211 2.42 -7.98 17.55
C GLY A 211 3.46 -8.10 18.68
N ARG A 212 3.66 -7.03 19.40
CA ARG A 212 4.64 -6.94 20.49
C ARG A 212 4.22 -7.73 21.72
N HIS A 213 5.21 -8.09 22.54
CA HIS A 213 5.00 -8.86 23.77
C HIS A 213 5.07 -8.01 25.05
N THR A 214 5.52 -6.78 24.91
CA THR A 214 5.78 -5.87 26.06
C THR A 214 5.01 -4.58 25.88
N PRO A 215 4.58 -3.93 26.98
CA PRO A 215 3.99 -2.60 26.90
C PRO A 215 4.99 -1.58 26.39
N PHE A 216 4.48 -0.43 25.94
CA PHE A 216 5.30 0.75 25.71
C PHE A 216 4.84 1.91 26.60
N PHE A 217 5.75 2.84 26.82
CA PHE A 217 5.59 3.97 27.69
C PHE A 217 5.61 5.29 26.92
N ASN A 218 5.29 6.37 27.59
CA ASN A 218 5.42 7.71 27.05
C ASN A 218 6.82 7.95 26.46
N ASN A 219 6.92 8.72 25.38
CA ASN A 219 8.16 8.93 24.60
C ASN A 219 8.71 7.69 23.89
N TYR A 220 7.91 6.63 23.70
CA TYR A 220 8.27 5.54 22.80
C TYR A 220 8.50 6.08 21.39
N ARG A 221 9.56 5.61 20.71
CA ARG A 221 9.99 6.13 19.40
C ARG A 221 10.01 5.04 18.34
N PRO A 222 8.86 4.65 17.81
CA PRO A 222 8.78 3.70 16.68
C PRO A 222 9.05 4.40 15.36
N GLN A 223 9.17 3.57 14.30
CA GLN A 223 9.06 4.02 12.92
C GLN A 223 7.59 4.11 12.54
N PHE A 224 7.19 5.21 11.93
CA PHE A 224 5.88 5.41 11.35
C PHE A 224 6.00 5.35 9.84
N TYR A 225 5.18 4.52 9.21
CA TYR A 225 5.20 4.32 7.78
C TYR A 225 4.10 5.16 7.13
N PHE A 226 4.52 6.05 6.23
CA PHE A 226 3.62 6.92 5.47
C PHE A 226 3.81 6.64 3.99
N ARG A 227 2.85 5.96 3.36
CA ARG A 227 2.88 5.66 1.92
C ARG A 227 4.22 5.07 1.46
N THR A 228 5.12 5.92 0.93
CA THR A 228 6.39 5.49 0.32
C THR A 228 7.61 5.64 1.22
N THR A 229 7.44 6.11 2.46
CA THR A 229 8.54 6.37 3.40
C THR A 229 8.18 6.03 4.84
N ASP A 230 9.22 5.92 5.65
CA ASP A 230 9.12 5.82 7.10
C ASP A 230 9.77 7.03 7.78
N VAL A 231 9.34 7.29 9.00
CA VAL A 231 9.91 8.35 9.84
C VAL A 231 9.79 7.99 11.31
N THR A 232 10.85 8.26 12.07
CA THR A 232 10.80 8.11 13.52
C THR A 232 9.93 9.20 14.12
N GLY A 233 9.06 8.84 15.06
CA GLY A 233 8.26 9.78 15.84
C GLY A 233 8.24 9.42 17.31
N ALA A 234 8.07 10.41 18.18
CA ALA A 234 7.84 10.21 19.60
C ALA A 234 6.34 10.13 19.88
N VAL A 235 5.93 9.13 20.63
CA VAL A 235 4.54 8.92 21.06
C VAL A 235 4.32 9.62 22.38
N GLU A 236 3.29 10.47 22.46
CA GLU A 236 2.80 11.08 23.68
C GLU A 236 1.46 10.44 24.06
N LEU A 237 1.41 9.83 25.23
CA LEU A 237 0.21 9.20 25.77
C LEU A 237 -0.75 10.23 26.39
N PRO A 238 -2.07 9.97 26.39
CA PRO A 238 -3.03 10.85 27.01
C PRO A 238 -2.79 10.96 28.54
N GLN A 239 -3.21 12.07 29.13
CA GLN A 239 -3.05 12.31 30.57
C GLN A 239 -3.66 11.17 31.40
N GLY A 240 -2.89 10.68 32.37
CA GLY A 240 -3.31 9.59 33.26
C GLY A 240 -3.03 8.19 32.72
N LYS A 241 -2.51 8.03 31.52
CA LYS A 241 -2.09 6.73 30.97
C LYS A 241 -0.56 6.64 30.94
N GLU A 242 0.02 5.80 31.80
CA GLU A 242 1.47 5.65 31.91
C GLU A 242 2.04 4.68 30.86
N MET A 243 1.27 3.67 30.48
CA MET A 243 1.67 2.64 29.52
C MET A 243 0.50 2.15 28.67
N VAL A 244 0.83 1.50 27.56
CA VAL A 244 -0.12 0.85 26.63
C VAL A 244 0.28 -0.61 26.49
N MET A 245 -0.69 -1.49 26.66
CA MET A 245 -0.53 -2.94 26.57
C MET A 245 -0.80 -3.45 25.14
N PRO A 246 -0.19 -4.57 24.73
CA PRO A 246 -0.64 -5.29 23.54
C PRO A 246 -2.13 -5.64 23.64
N GLY A 247 -2.90 -5.37 22.57
CA GLY A 247 -4.36 -5.51 22.52
C GLY A 247 -5.16 -4.26 22.89
N ASP A 248 -4.50 -3.20 23.36
CA ASP A 248 -5.16 -1.93 23.70
C ASP A 248 -5.52 -1.10 22.47
N ASN A 249 -6.66 -0.40 22.58
CA ASN A 249 -6.98 0.76 21.74
C ASN A 249 -6.63 2.04 22.51
N VAL A 250 -5.93 2.96 21.88
CA VAL A 250 -5.50 4.21 22.52
C VAL A 250 -5.40 5.36 21.52
N SER A 251 -5.86 6.54 21.94
CA SER A 251 -5.60 7.78 21.21
C SER A 251 -4.23 8.32 21.64
N ILE A 252 -3.34 8.50 20.68
CA ILE A 252 -1.97 9.00 20.93
C ILE A 252 -1.72 10.28 20.16
N THR A 253 -0.83 11.12 20.68
CA THR A 253 -0.25 12.23 19.92
C THR A 253 1.15 11.83 19.45
N VAL A 254 1.45 12.06 18.19
CA VAL A 254 2.75 11.72 17.61
C VAL A 254 3.47 12.99 17.18
N LYS A 255 4.75 13.05 17.54
CA LYS A 255 5.67 14.10 17.12
C LYS A 255 6.77 13.50 16.25
N LEU A 256 6.72 13.78 14.96
CA LEU A 256 7.68 13.30 13.98
C LEU A 256 8.98 14.11 14.05
N ILE A 257 10.12 13.45 13.78
CA ILE A 257 11.43 14.11 13.68
C ILE A 257 11.60 14.90 12.37
N ALA A 258 10.79 14.60 11.35
CA ALA A 258 10.80 15.29 10.07
C ALA A 258 9.36 15.52 9.58
N PRO A 259 9.08 16.64 8.87
CA PRO A 259 7.74 16.94 8.39
C PRO A 259 7.29 15.97 7.29
N ARG A 260 6.02 15.59 7.34
CA ARG A 260 5.33 14.78 6.33
C ARG A 260 4.08 15.49 5.85
N SER A 261 3.77 15.30 4.59
CA SER A 261 2.55 15.86 3.99
C SER A 261 1.53 14.75 3.83
N GLU A 262 0.57 14.71 4.78
CA GLU A 262 -0.59 13.84 4.69
C GLU A 262 -1.86 14.61 4.99
N GLU A 263 -2.90 14.35 4.21
CA GLU A 263 -4.27 14.69 4.53
C GLU A 263 -5.01 13.40 4.89
N HIS A 264 -5.48 13.33 6.12
CA HIS A 264 -6.45 12.36 6.67
C HIS A 264 -6.30 10.88 6.35
N THR A 265 -6.23 10.07 7.43
CA THR A 265 -6.38 8.60 7.47
C THR A 265 -5.40 7.81 6.60
N SER A 266 -4.13 7.85 6.93
CA SER A 266 -3.25 6.72 6.61
C SER A 266 -3.23 5.76 7.79
N GLU A 267 -3.36 4.47 7.51
CA GLU A 267 -3.10 3.45 8.51
C GLU A 267 -1.62 3.49 8.88
N LEU A 268 -1.34 3.88 10.12
CA LEU A 268 0.01 3.94 10.64
C LEU A 268 0.42 2.54 11.12
N GLN A 269 1.41 1.96 10.48
CA GLN A 269 2.05 0.75 10.98
C GLN A 269 3.29 1.16 11.81
N SER A 270 3.37 0.70 13.06
CA SER A 270 4.58 0.76 13.87
C SER A 270 5.12 -0.65 14.09
N GLN A 271 6.37 -0.86 13.78
CA GLN A 271 7.11 -2.09 14.15
C GLN A 271 7.64 -2.01 15.57
#